data_f0ea2efc26f1916ca50510ca7b1c86c6
#
_entry.id   f0ea2efc26f1916ca50510ca7b1c86c6
#
_cell.length_a   1.000
_cell.length_b   1.000
_cell.length_c   1.000
_cell.angle_alpha   90.00
_cell.angle_beta   90.00
_cell.angle_gamma   90.00
#
_symmetry.space_group_name_H-M   'P 1'
#
loop_
_entity.id
_entity.type
_entity.pdbx_description
1 polymer ?
#
loop_
_entity_poly.entity_id
_entity_poly.type
_entity_poly.pdbx_seq_one_letter_code
_entity_poly.pdbx_strand_id
1 'polypeptide(L)'
;MIKHTLLAVIGLGLAAGVMAAEIPADSQLVTRAPDMKIVDGGNKVFTGKVSIQSLSSELPGMPVSSAYVIFEAGARSFWHTHPTGQVLIIVDGEGRSGVFGEKVSVLKKGDVVVCPKGVKHFHGAAPDQRMVQMTITGSDPQGKNVEWLEPVTDEQYLNVEK
;
A
#
# COMPACT_ATOMS: atom_id res chain seq x y z
N MET A 1 57.48 -15.20 -21.92
CA MET A 1 56.61 -15.31 -20.73
C MET A 1 56.05 -13.90 -20.46
N ILE A 2 54.82 -13.65 -20.92
CA ILE A 2 54.15 -12.35 -20.76
C ILE A 2 53.15 -12.53 -19.64
N LYS A 3 53.35 -11.79 -18.53
CA LYS A 3 52.43 -11.80 -17.38
C LYS A 3 51.30 -10.80 -17.67
N HIS A 4 50.08 -11.28 -17.79
CA HIS A 4 48.88 -10.43 -17.88
C HIS A 4 48.43 -10.08 -16.45
N THR A 5 48.54 -8.80 -16.11
CA THR A 5 48.03 -8.22 -14.88
C THR A 5 46.55 -7.87 -15.10
N LEU A 6 45.66 -8.57 -14.41
CA LEU A 6 44.22 -8.29 -14.45
C LEU A 6 43.93 -7.11 -13.49
N LEU A 7 43.52 -5.97 -14.05
CA LEU A 7 43.06 -4.83 -13.25
C LEU A 7 41.61 -5.03 -12.87
N ALA A 8 41.34 -5.27 -11.60
CA ALA A 8 39.98 -5.30 -11.04
C ALA A 8 39.49 -3.87 -10.85
N VAL A 9 38.49 -3.48 -11.62
CA VAL A 9 37.76 -2.22 -11.41
C VAL A 9 36.73 -2.48 -10.31
N ILE A 10 37.01 -1.94 -9.12
CA ILE A 10 36.05 -1.92 -8.00
C ILE A 10 35.12 -0.72 -8.27
N GLY A 11 33.92 -1.02 -8.77
CA GLY A 11 32.84 -0.05 -8.88
C GLY A 11 32.31 0.30 -7.49
N LEU A 12 32.66 1.48 -6.97
CA LEU A 12 32.06 2.05 -5.77
C LEU A 12 30.64 2.51 -6.12
N GLY A 13 29.64 1.66 -5.90
CA GLY A 13 28.23 2.05 -5.92
C GLY A 13 27.94 2.90 -4.69
N LEU A 14 27.84 4.22 -4.85
CA LEU A 14 27.22 5.07 -3.83
C LEU A 14 25.74 4.74 -3.77
N ALA A 15 25.35 3.88 -2.83
CA ALA A 15 23.98 3.82 -2.36
C ALA A 15 23.71 5.11 -1.57
N ALA A 16 23.05 6.08 -2.19
CA ALA A 16 22.50 7.23 -1.49
C ALA A 16 21.36 6.70 -0.59
N GLY A 17 21.71 6.29 0.63
CA GLY A 17 20.75 6.03 1.69
C GLY A 17 20.03 7.35 1.97
N VAL A 18 18.73 7.40 1.68
CA VAL A 18 17.87 8.45 2.22
C VAL A 18 17.84 8.22 3.72
N MET A 19 18.65 8.99 4.44
CA MET A 19 18.61 9.02 5.91
C MET A 19 17.22 9.54 6.27
N ALA A 20 16.41 8.69 6.89
CA ALA A 20 15.18 9.16 7.52
C ALA A 20 15.58 10.24 8.53
N ALA A 21 15.00 11.43 8.41
CA ALA A 21 15.26 12.51 9.35
C ALA A 21 14.87 12.03 10.74
N GLU A 22 15.83 11.99 11.68
CA GLU A 22 15.54 11.68 13.08
C GLU A 22 14.63 12.78 13.65
N ILE A 23 13.48 12.37 14.16
CA ILE A 23 12.59 13.28 14.90
C ILE A 23 13.20 13.41 16.30
N PRO A 24 13.54 14.62 16.77
CA PRO A 24 14.01 14.82 18.13
C PRO A 24 13.02 14.25 19.15
N ALA A 25 13.49 13.67 20.24
CA ALA A 25 12.67 12.93 21.22
C ALA A 25 11.59 13.79 21.91
N ASP A 26 11.74 15.11 21.88
CA ASP A 26 10.85 16.11 22.48
C ASP A 26 10.06 16.93 21.45
N SER A 27 10.01 16.46 20.19
CA SER A 27 9.36 17.17 19.09
C SER A 27 8.29 16.33 18.38
N GLN A 28 7.50 16.99 17.55
CA GLN A 28 6.51 16.37 16.64
C GLN A 28 6.91 16.66 15.21
N LEU A 29 6.72 15.67 14.33
CA LEU A 29 6.77 15.88 12.88
C LEU A 29 5.39 16.31 12.39
N VAL A 30 5.30 17.52 11.85
CA VAL A 30 4.08 18.02 11.20
C VAL A 30 4.32 18.12 9.70
N THR A 31 3.66 17.25 8.92
CA THR A 31 3.63 17.36 7.46
C THR A 31 2.38 18.13 7.05
N ARG A 32 2.55 19.23 6.33
CA ARG A 32 1.43 20.08 5.89
C ARG A 32 0.79 19.50 4.63
N ALA A 33 -0.53 19.62 4.51
CA ALA A 33 -1.28 19.05 3.39
C ALA A 33 -0.74 19.46 2.00
N PRO A 34 -0.32 20.72 1.74
CA PRO A 34 0.27 21.09 0.45
C PRO A 34 1.61 20.39 0.13
N ASP A 35 2.31 19.88 1.13
CA ASP A 35 3.61 19.22 0.97
C ASP A 35 3.46 17.72 0.69
N MET A 36 2.26 17.16 0.90
CA MET A 36 1.95 15.75 0.64
C MET A 36 1.73 15.54 -0.85
N LYS A 37 2.61 14.78 -1.48
CA LYS A 37 2.52 14.47 -2.91
C LYS A 37 1.59 13.30 -3.18
N ILE A 38 0.82 13.41 -4.26
CA ILE A 38 0.06 12.30 -4.82
C ILE A 38 0.91 11.69 -5.94
N VAL A 39 1.09 10.37 -5.90
CA VAL A 39 1.85 9.61 -6.89
C VAL A 39 0.95 8.58 -7.57
N ASP A 40 1.30 8.22 -8.80
CA ASP A 40 0.63 7.14 -9.53
C ASP A 40 0.98 5.79 -8.86
N GLY A 41 -0.04 4.97 -8.56
CA GLY A 41 0.14 3.63 -8.02
C GLY A 41 0.70 2.62 -9.02
N GLY A 42 0.62 2.95 -10.32
CA GLY A 42 1.08 2.09 -11.41
C GLY A 42 0.18 0.88 -11.63
N ASN A 43 0.64 -0.06 -12.45
CA ASN A 43 -0.13 -1.24 -12.88
C ASN A 43 0.49 -2.59 -12.48
N LYS A 44 1.51 -2.58 -11.65
CA LYS A 44 2.19 -3.82 -11.22
C LYS A 44 1.42 -4.58 -10.16
N VAL A 45 0.62 -3.86 -9.35
CA VAL A 45 -0.13 -4.39 -8.20
C VAL A 45 -1.58 -3.86 -8.14
N PHE A 46 -2.00 -3.14 -9.18
CA PHE A 46 -3.34 -2.60 -9.32
C PHE A 46 -3.91 -2.87 -10.71
N THR A 47 -5.22 -3.07 -10.76
CA THR A 47 -6.02 -3.01 -11.99
C THR A 47 -6.74 -1.67 -12.01
N GLY A 48 -6.71 -0.97 -13.14
CA GLY A 48 -7.28 0.37 -13.27
C GLY A 48 -6.38 1.48 -12.73
N LYS A 49 -6.91 2.69 -12.61
CA LYS A 49 -6.15 3.87 -12.19
C LYS A 49 -6.22 4.07 -10.69
N VAL A 50 -5.06 4.08 -10.05
CA VAL A 50 -4.91 4.26 -8.60
C VAL A 50 -3.87 5.34 -8.33
N SER A 51 -4.16 6.21 -7.37
CA SER A 51 -3.22 7.21 -6.88
C SER A 51 -2.99 7.04 -5.38
N ILE A 52 -1.79 7.33 -4.91
CA ILE A 52 -1.39 7.15 -3.52
C ILE A 52 -0.85 8.46 -2.97
N GLN A 53 -1.34 8.86 -1.80
CA GLN A 53 -0.82 9.97 -1.03
C GLN A 53 -0.34 9.46 0.34
N SER A 54 0.97 9.39 0.53
CA SER A 54 1.54 8.99 1.82
C SER A 54 1.22 10.05 2.88
N LEU A 55 0.73 9.60 4.03
CA LEU A 55 0.41 10.45 5.19
C LEU A 55 1.50 10.35 6.26
N SER A 56 1.94 9.14 6.56
CA SER A 56 3.05 8.88 7.46
C SER A 56 3.88 7.69 6.99
N SER A 57 5.17 7.75 7.24
CA SER A 57 6.09 6.64 7.09
C SER A 57 6.34 5.98 8.45
N GLU A 58 6.90 4.79 8.41
CA GLU A 58 7.37 4.11 9.60
C GLU A 58 8.49 4.89 10.29
N LEU A 59 8.49 4.86 11.61
CA LEU A 59 9.49 5.49 12.47
C LEU A 59 10.06 4.46 13.46
N PRO A 60 11.28 4.66 13.99
CA PRO A 60 11.78 3.86 15.08
C PRO A 60 10.80 3.81 16.25
N GLY A 61 10.40 2.61 16.68
CA GLY A 61 9.41 2.42 17.75
C GLY A 61 7.94 2.58 17.31
N MET A 62 7.68 2.96 16.07
CA MET A 62 6.34 3.04 15.47
C MET A 62 6.35 2.43 14.05
N PRO A 63 6.39 1.09 13.93
CA PRO A 63 6.48 0.41 12.63
C PRO A 63 5.11 0.37 11.92
N VAL A 64 4.51 1.55 11.74
CA VAL A 64 3.19 1.74 11.11
C VAL A 64 3.28 2.86 10.09
N SER A 65 2.77 2.61 8.89
CA SER A 65 2.59 3.61 7.84
C SER A 65 1.11 3.87 7.57
N SER A 66 0.82 5.05 7.04
CA SER A 66 -0.53 5.39 6.59
C SER A 66 -0.51 6.14 5.26
N ALA A 67 -1.55 5.94 4.46
CA ALA A 67 -1.73 6.60 3.17
C ALA A 67 -3.20 6.76 2.83
N TYR A 68 -3.53 7.78 2.04
CA TYR A 68 -4.73 7.73 1.24
C TYR A 68 -4.44 6.96 -0.04
N VAL A 69 -5.32 6.02 -0.37
CA VAL A 69 -5.34 5.32 -1.65
C VAL A 69 -6.63 5.68 -2.36
N ILE A 70 -6.47 6.27 -3.54
CA ILE A 70 -7.56 6.82 -4.35
C ILE A 70 -7.72 5.87 -5.54
N PHE A 71 -8.84 5.18 -5.59
CA PHE A 71 -9.20 4.29 -6.66
C PHE A 71 -10.23 4.98 -7.57
N GLU A 72 -9.94 5.10 -8.85
CA GLU A 72 -10.97 5.47 -9.82
C GLU A 72 -11.99 4.33 -9.99
N ALA A 73 -13.15 4.61 -10.57
CA ALA A 73 -14.22 3.64 -10.77
C ALA A 73 -13.69 2.33 -11.39
N GLY A 74 -14.02 1.20 -10.79
CA GLY A 74 -13.58 -0.14 -11.20
C GLY A 74 -12.13 -0.51 -10.88
N ALA A 75 -11.33 0.44 -10.39
CA ALA A 75 -9.94 0.17 -10.00
C ALA A 75 -9.86 -0.63 -8.70
N ARG A 76 -8.89 -1.54 -8.60
CA ARG A 76 -8.71 -2.42 -7.44
C ARG A 76 -7.27 -2.87 -7.26
N SER A 77 -6.90 -3.24 -6.06
CA SER A 77 -5.63 -3.91 -5.77
C SER A 77 -5.62 -5.34 -6.33
N PHE A 78 -4.44 -5.90 -6.52
CA PHE A 78 -4.29 -7.34 -6.63
C PHE A 78 -4.59 -8.01 -5.29
N TRP A 79 -4.73 -9.33 -5.29
CA TRP A 79 -4.72 -10.10 -4.05
C TRP A 79 -3.43 -9.86 -3.29
N HIS A 80 -3.52 -9.71 -1.98
CA HIS A 80 -2.35 -9.49 -1.14
C HIS A 80 -2.60 -9.93 0.29
N THR A 81 -1.52 -10.00 1.08
CA THR A 81 -1.56 -10.26 2.52
C THR A 81 -0.70 -9.24 3.25
N HIS A 82 -0.94 -9.07 4.54
CA HIS A 82 -0.10 -8.25 5.43
C HIS A 82 0.45 -9.08 6.59
N PRO A 83 1.76 -9.01 6.89
CA PRO A 83 2.37 -9.79 7.97
C PRO A 83 1.90 -9.39 9.37
N THR A 84 1.36 -8.17 9.53
CA THR A 84 0.85 -7.64 10.81
C THR A 84 -0.61 -7.22 10.77
N GLY A 85 -1.27 -7.35 9.60
CA GLY A 85 -2.62 -6.89 9.35
C GLY A 85 -2.70 -5.46 8.82
N GLN A 86 -3.92 -5.04 8.47
CA GLN A 86 -4.22 -3.73 7.92
C GLN A 86 -5.57 -3.24 8.40
N VAL A 87 -5.71 -1.93 8.58
CA VAL A 87 -6.99 -1.25 8.78
C VAL A 87 -7.25 -0.34 7.58
N LEU A 88 -8.48 -0.40 7.04
CA LEU A 88 -8.97 0.48 5.99
C LEU A 88 -10.12 1.32 6.56
N ILE A 89 -10.11 2.61 6.28
CA ILE A 89 -11.19 3.54 6.63
C ILE A 89 -11.66 4.18 5.33
N ILE A 90 -12.93 4.03 4.98
CA ILE A 90 -13.49 4.62 3.77
C ILE A 90 -13.78 6.10 4.02
N VAL A 91 -13.03 6.96 3.36
CA VAL A 91 -13.07 8.41 3.57
C VAL A 91 -14.08 9.06 2.63
N ASP A 92 -14.20 8.54 1.41
CA ASP A 92 -15.13 9.08 0.40
C ASP A 92 -15.46 8.04 -0.66
N GLY A 93 -16.68 8.15 -1.25
CA GLY A 93 -17.15 7.28 -2.31
C GLY A 93 -17.65 5.92 -1.84
N GLU A 94 -17.69 4.96 -2.76
CA GLU A 94 -18.12 3.58 -2.55
C GLU A 94 -17.03 2.61 -3.03
N GLY A 95 -16.82 1.54 -2.26
CA GLY A 95 -15.79 0.57 -2.55
C GLY A 95 -16.20 -0.86 -2.30
N ARG A 96 -15.22 -1.73 -2.46
CA ARG A 96 -15.33 -3.17 -2.29
C ARG A 96 -14.12 -3.72 -1.56
N SER A 97 -14.35 -4.70 -0.70
CA SER A 97 -13.30 -5.53 -0.12
C SER A 97 -13.74 -6.99 -0.10
N GLY A 98 -12.84 -7.89 -0.41
CA GLY A 98 -13.13 -9.32 -0.42
C GLY A 98 -11.98 -10.15 0.13
N VAL A 99 -12.32 -11.21 0.86
CA VAL A 99 -11.41 -12.28 1.27
C VAL A 99 -11.44 -13.36 0.20
N PHE A 100 -10.30 -13.98 -0.07
CA PHE A 100 -10.19 -15.01 -1.11
C PHE A 100 -11.12 -16.20 -0.83
N GLY A 101 -11.96 -16.51 -1.80
CA GLY A 101 -12.97 -17.59 -1.69
C GLY A 101 -14.31 -17.16 -1.10
N GLU A 102 -14.43 -15.93 -0.60
CA GLU A 102 -15.65 -15.40 0.02
C GLU A 102 -16.39 -14.42 -0.91
N LYS A 103 -17.58 -14.00 -0.49
CA LYS A 103 -18.32 -12.91 -1.11
C LYS A 103 -17.64 -11.56 -0.84
N VAL A 104 -17.82 -10.65 -1.75
CA VAL A 104 -17.28 -9.30 -1.67
C VAL A 104 -18.23 -8.38 -0.92
N SER A 105 -17.74 -7.69 0.09
CA SER A 105 -18.50 -6.67 0.82
C SER A 105 -18.47 -5.34 0.09
N VAL A 106 -19.63 -4.69 0.01
CA VAL A 106 -19.77 -3.30 -0.44
C VAL A 106 -19.47 -2.37 0.73
N LEU A 107 -18.60 -1.40 0.50
CA LEU A 107 -18.12 -0.45 1.51
C LEU A 107 -18.59 0.96 1.18
N LYS A 108 -19.01 1.69 2.20
CA LYS A 108 -19.46 3.08 2.09
C LYS A 108 -18.62 3.99 2.98
N LYS A 109 -18.68 5.27 2.70
CA LYS A 109 -18.05 6.31 3.53
C LYS A 109 -18.35 6.11 5.01
N GLY A 110 -17.32 6.07 5.84
CA GLY A 110 -17.35 5.82 7.28
C GLY A 110 -17.13 4.37 7.68
N ASP A 111 -17.24 3.42 6.76
CA ASP A 111 -16.98 2.01 7.06
C ASP A 111 -15.49 1.77 7.38
N VAL A 112 -15.27 0.82 8.29
CA VAL A 112 -13.94 0.40 8.70
C VAL A 112 -13.81 -1.11 8.44
N VAL A 113 -12.74 -1.48 7.73
CA VAL A 113 -12.38 -2.89 7.49
C VAL A 113 -11.11 -3.21 8.26
N VAL A 114 -11.13 -4.27 9.02
CA VAL A 114 -9.94 -4.82 9.68
C VAL A 114 -9.54 -6.10 8.96
N CYS A 115 -8.37 -6.09 8.34
CA CYS A 115 -7.77 -7.24 7.68
C CYS A 115 -6.75 -7.87 8.63
N PRO A 116 -7.04 -9.02 9.26
CA PRO A 116 -6.09 -9.68 10.15
C PRO A 116 -4.82 -10.13 9.42
N LYS A 117 -3.78 -10.39 10.21
CA LYS A 117 -2.50 -10.93 9.72
C LYS A 117 -2.70 -12.15 8.80
N GLY A 118 -2.08 -12.11 7.62
CA GLY A 118 -2.00 -13.22 6.68
C GLY A 118 -3.28 -13.51 5.90
N VAL A 119 -4.36 -12.76 6.13
CA VAL A 119 -5.59 -12.92 5.35
C VAL A 119 -5.36 -12.44 3.93
N LYS A 120 -5.57 -13.32 2.94
CA LYS A 120 -5.52 -12.99 1.51
C LYS A 120 -6.79 -12.22 1.14
N HIS A 121 -6.62 -10.95 0.79
CA HIS A 121 -7.73 -10.04 0.50
C HIS A 121 -7.38 -9.07 -0.63
N PHE A 122 -8.38 -8.36 -1.09
CA PHE A 122 -8.26 -7.20 -1.97
C PHE A 122 -9.20 -6.08 -1.51
N HIS A 123 -8.95 -4.87 -2.01
CA HIS A 123 -9.86 -3.74 -1.90
C HIS A 123 -9.77 -2.85 -3.12
N GLY A 124 -10.82 -2.06 -3.38
CA GLY A 124 -10.91 -1.19 -4.56
C GLY A 124 -12.20 -0.40 -4.57
N ALA A 125 -12.37 0.43 -5.60
CA ALA A 125 -13.57 1.23 -5.83
C ALA A 125 -14.77 0.34 -6.25
N ALA A 126 -15.99 0.89 -6.22
CA ALA A 126 -17.15 0.33 -6.91
C ALA A 126 -16.94 0.39 -8.43
N PRO A 127 -17.70 -0.39 -9.24
CA PRO A 127 -17.52 -0.41 -10.71
C PRO A 127 -17.76 0.94 -11.38
N ASP A 128 -18.62 1.76 -10.81
CA ASP A 128 -19.13 3.02 -11.36
C ASP A 128 -18.84 4.27 -10.51
N GLN A 129 -18.19 4.09 -9.36
CA GLN A 129 -17.83 5.18 -8.45
C GLN A 129 -16.38 5.05 -8.00
N ARG A 130 -15.70 6.20 -7.84
CA ARG A 130 -14.40 6.24 -7.20
C ARG A 130 -14.52 5.99 -5.69
N MET A 131 -13.41 5.58 -5.08
CA MET A 131 -13.27 5.45 -3.63
C MET A 131 -11.98 6.10 -3.17
N VAL A 132 -12.04 6.77 -2.03
CA VAL A 132 -10.87 7.18 -1.24
C VAL A 132 -10.89 6.40 0.06
N GLN A 133 -9.83 5.66 0.32
CA GLN A 133 -9.64 5.01 1.61
C GLN A 133 -8.36 5.49 2.28
N MET A 134 -8.34 5.55 3.60
CA MET A 134 -7.13 5.64 4.39
C MET A 134 -6.70 4.22 4.78
N THR A 135 -5.44 3.88 4.51
CA THR A 135 -4.82 2.64 4.98
C THR A 135 -3.94 2.91 6.18
N ILE A 136 -3.96 2.00 7.14
CA ILE A 136 -3.03 1.95 8.27
C ILE A 136 -2.44 0.55 8.27
N THR A 137 -1.14 0.44 8.03
CA THR A 137 -0.47 -0.85 7.80
C THR A 137 0.80 -0.92 8.64
N GLY A 138 0.90 -1.97 9.43
CA GLY A 138 2.11 -2.25 10.20
C GLY A 138 3.12 -3.08 9.42
N SER A 139 4.38 -3.00 9.81
CA SER A 139 5.47 -3.81 9.25
C SER A 139 5.97 -4.84 10.25
N ASP A 140 6.49 -5.93 9.74
CA ASP A 140 7.20 -6.93 10.53
C ASP A 140 8.60 -6.44 10.92
N PRO A 141 9.34 -7.18 11.77
CA PRO A 141 10.70 -6.80 12.17
C PRO A 141 11.71 -6.69 11.03
N GLN A 142 11.39 -7.22 9.83
CA GLN A 142 12.20 -7.13 8.62
C GLN A 142 11.80 -5.93 7.74
N GLY A 143 10.82 -5.13 8.17
CA GLY A 143 10.30 -3.98 7.43
C GLY A 143 9.33 -4.35 6.29
N LYS A 144 8.87 -5.61 6.21
CA LYS A 144 7.88 -6.03 5.24
C LYS A 144 6.47 -5.71 5.74
N ASN A 145 5.67 -5.02 4.93
CA ASN A 145 4.29 -4.65 5.28
C ASN A 145 3.24 -5.26 4.35
N VAL A 146 3.63 -5.78 3.19
CA VAL A 146 2.71 -6.39 2.21
C VAL A 146 3.39 -7.50 1.43
N GLU A 147 2.61 -8.50 1.03
CA GLU A 147 2.96 -9.51 0.03
C GLU A 147 1.93 -9.49 -1.08
N TRP A 148 2.37 -9.07 -2.28
CA TRP A 148 1.53 -9.00 -3.45
C TRP A 148 1.43 -10.36 -4.14
N LEU A 149 0.22 -10.69 -4.62
CA LEU A 149 -0.12 -11.95 -5.25
C LEU A 149 -0.70 -11.67 -6.66
N GLU A 150 -1.53 -12.58 -7.16
CA GLU A 150 -2.13 -12.50 -8.50
C GLU A 150 -3.21 -11.39 -8.60
N PRO A 151 -3.52 -10.94 -9.83
CA PRO A 151 -4.63 -10.02 -10.07
C PRO A 151 -5.99 -10.60 -9.63
N VAL A 152 -6.89 -9.73 -9.18
CA VAL A 152 -8.29 -10.08 -8.92
C VAL A 152 -9.04 -10.09 -10.25
N THR A 153 -9.71 -11.20 -10.59
CA THR A 153 -10.52 -11.29 -11.81
C THR A 153 -11.81 -10.46 -11.70
N ASP A 154 -12.43 -10.12 -12.82
CA ASP A 154 -13.71 -9.41 -12.83
C ASP A 154 -14.82 -10.23 -12.16
N GLU A 155 -14.83 -11.55 -12.36
CA GLU A 155 -15.76 -12.45 -11.70
C GLU A 155 -15.62 -12.40 -10.17
N GLN A 156 -14.40 -12.46 -9.65
CA GLN A 156 -14.13 -12.36 -8.21
C GLN A 156 -14.55 -10.99 -7.66
N TYR A 157 -14.18 -9.92 -8.35
CA TYR A 157 -14.47 -8.53 -7.95
C TYR A 157 -15.98 -8.22 -7.95
N LEU A 158 -16.76 -8.82 -8.85
CA LEU A 158 -18.20 -8.60 -9.00
C LEU A 158 -19.05 -9.55 -8.14
N ASN A 159 -18.45 -10.50 -7.41
CA ASN A 159 -19.13 -11.51 -6.59
C ASN A 159 -19.59 -10.95 -5.24
N VAL A 160 -20.38 -9.88 -5.25
CA VAL A 160 -20.87 -9.21 -4.04
C VAL A 160 -21.93 -10.01 -3.27
N GLU A 161 -22.03 -9.75 -1.97
CA GLU A 161 -23.17 -10.17 -1.16
C GLU A 161 -24.45 -9.52 -1.69
N LYS A 162 -25.56 -10.30 -1.70
CA LYS A 162 -26.89 -9.82 -2.12
C LYS A 162 -27.63 -9.22 -0.95
#